data_e3c214bb54f4634108c4393726570ad2
#
_entry.id   e3c214bb54f4634108c4393726570ad2
#
_cell.length_a   1.000
_cell.length_b   1.000
_cell.length_c   1.000
_cell.angle_alpha   90.00
_cell.angle_beta   90.00
_cell.angle_gamma   90.00
#
_symmetry.space_group_name_H-M   'P 1'
#
loop_
_entity.id
_entity.type
_entity.pdbx_description
1 polymer ?
#
loop_
_entity_poly.entity_id
_entity_poly.type
_entity_poly.pdbx_seq_one_letter_code
_entity_poly.pdbx_strand_id
1 'polypeptide(L)'
;MPNRIFLIHGYVEDPTIFDKLVPLLPPANFVRIDLADEFERWQPTGPVNVQLLAHYLTNFYKITADDVVIGHSMGGWIAIHIKQVIGALAVLLASFTNQKKILFPTDNLTILRILLRSGVTQSRPLNNYFKKQYPFAESRELYNQLIDGSMRMTRRYVWQQIQTLFAKVPPLTVQPDLRIHARPDNIVGVPDEPFVEVPGDHFSLFFHLELVAAPIRALLNDRVRV
;
A
#
# COMPACT_ATOMS: atom_id res chain seq x y z
N MET A 1 3.26 -5.76 23.96
CA MET A 1 2.66 -5.00 22.84
C MET A 1 3.76 -4.57 21.91
N PRO A 2 3.54 -4.44 20.61
CA PRO A 2 4.55 -3.90 19.72
C PRO A 2 4.94 -2.49 20.20
N ASN A 3 6.21 -2.11 19.99
CA ASN A 3 6.67 -0.79 20.38
C ASN A 3 5.94 0.30 19.59
N ARG A 4 5.78 0.09 18.27
CA ARG A 4 5.08 1.03 17.37
C ARG A 4 4.37 0.25 16.27
N ILE A 5 3.33 0.85 15.70
CA ILE A 5 2.63 0.35 14.54
C ILE A 5 2.75 1.40 13.43
N PHE A 6 3.46 1.05 12.38
CA PHE A 6 3.61 1.90 11.18
C PHE A 6 2.49 1.61 10.20
N LEU A 7 1.89 2.65 9.64
CA LEU A 7 0.81 2.59 8.67
C LEU A 7 1.29 3.20 7.36
N ILE A 8 1.28 2.42 6.27
CA ILE A 8 1.78 2.84 4.96
C ILE A 8 0.64 2.72 3.94
N HIS A 9 0.24 3.84 3.36
CA HIS A 9 -0.84 3.93 2.37
C HIS A 9 -0.43 3.43 0.98
N GLY A 10 -1.41 3.27 0.09
CA GLY A 10 -1.26 2.78 -1.27
C GLY A 10 -0.87 3.85 -2.30
N TYR A 11 -0.94 3.43 -3.56
CA TYR A 11 -0.72 4.31 -4.72
C TYR A 11 -1.84 5.35 -4.80
N VAL A 12 -1.48 6.61 -5.00
CA VAL A 12 -2.35 7.80 -5.07
C VAL A 12 -3.25 8.02 -3.85
N GLU A 13 -2.97 7.36 -2.75
CA GLU A 13 -3.61 7.54 -1.45
C GLU A 13 -2.81 8.51 -0.57
N ASP A 14 -3.33 8.74 0.62
CA ASP A 14 -2.69 9.43 1.73
C ASP A 14 -2.99 8.68 3.04
N PRO A 15 -2.37 9.07 4.19
CA PRO A 15 -2.54 8.35 5.46
C PRO A 15 -3.97 8.30 6.00
N THR A 16 -4.89 9.14 5.52
CA THR A 16 -6.30 9.16 5.99
C THR A 16 -7.07 7.90 5.65
N ILE A 17 -6.56 7.07 4.71
CA ILE A 17 -7.14 5.76 4.40
C ILE A 17 -7.27 4.86 5.65
N PHE A 18 -6.46 5.09 6.69
CA PHE A 18 -6.48 4.34 7.96
C PHE A 18 -7.33 4.97 9.06
N ASP A 19 -7.93 6.16 8.83
CA ASP A 19 -8.61 6.91 9.89
C ASP A 19 -9.73 6.15 10.56
N LYS A 20 -10.47 5.36 9.80
CA LYS A 20 -11.56 4.54 10.33
C LYS A 20 -11.09 3.23 10.95
N LEU A 21 -9.94 2.69 10.51
CA LEU A 21 -9.42 1.41 10.99
C LEU A 21 -8.71 1.57 12.33
N VAL A 22 -7.89 2.61 12.50
CA VAL A 22 -7.07 2.83 13.72
C VAL A 22 -7.88 2.81 15.02
N PRO A 23 -9.06 3.45 15.12
CA PRO A 23 -9.87 3.39 16.35
C PRO A 23 -10.35 1.99 16.75
N LEU A 24 -10.33 1.03 15.84
CA LEU A 24 -10.75 -0.35 16.08
C LEU A 24 -9.60 -1.26 16.50
N LEU A 25 -8.36 -0.78 16.45
CA LEU A 25 -7.17 -1.52 16.86
C LEU A 25 -6.83 -1.26 18.33
N PRO A 26 -6.10 -2.16 18.99
CA PRO A 26 -5.65 -1.93 20.36
C PRO A 26 -4.84 -0.64 20.48
N PRO A 27 -4.90 0.06 21.63
CA PRO A 27 -4.09 1.24 21.88
C PRO A 27 -2.60 0.95 21.66
N ALA A 28 -1.97 1.72 20.78
CA ALA A 28 -0.55 1.61 20.43
C ALA A 28 0.00 2.96 19.97
N ASN A 29 1.31 3.05 19.82
CA ASN A 29 1.94 4.20 19.16
C ASN A 29 1.85 4.03 17.65
N PHE A 30 0.83 4.63 17.03
CA PHE A 30 0.63 4.62 15.58
C PHE A 30 1.47 5.70 14.89
N VAL A 31 2.31 5.29 13.95
CA VAL A 31 3.09 6.18 13.09
C VAL A 31 2.54 6.10 11.67
N ARG A 32 1.90 7.16 11.21
CA ARG A 32 1.37 7.26 9.85
C ARG A 32 2.45 7.80 8.93
N ILE A 33 2.85 7.01 7.94
CA ILE A 33 3.86 7.41 6.95
C ILE A 33 3.13 8.03 5.76
N ASP A 34 3.35 9.34 5.54
CA ASP A 34 2.95 10.02 4.32
C ASP A 34 4.06 9.88 3.28
N LEU A 35 3.81 9.08 2.25
CA LEU A 35 4.81 8.82 1.22
C LEU A 35 5.14 10.05 0.38
N ALA A 36 4.25 11.05 0.30
CA ALA A 36 4.55 12.30 -0.40
C ALA A 36 5.63 13.08 0.35
N ASP A 37 5.46 13.25 1.66
CA ASP A 37 6.44 13.89 2.53
C ASP A 37 7.77 13.12 2.55
N GLU A 38 7.69 11.78 2.57
CA GLU A 38 8.90 10.95 2.58
C GLU A 38 9.71 11.07 1.29
N PHE A 39 9.07 11.04 0.14
CA PHE A 39 9.76 11.23 -1.14
C PHE A 39 10.30 12.65 -1.30
N GLU A 40 9.64 13.67 -0.77
CA GLU A 40 10.15 15.03 -0.75
C GLU A 40 11.38 15.15 0.15
N ARG A 41 11.35 14.54 1.32
CA ARG A 41 12.47 14.53 2.28
C ARG A 41 13.66 13.71 1.78
N TRP A 42 13.40 12.52 1.27
CA TRP A 42 14.46 11.61 0.82
C TRP A 42 15.19 12.11 -0.42
N GLN A 43 14.49 12.73 -1.38
CA GLN A 43 15.03 13.26 -2.64
C GLN A 43 16.01 12.30 -3.33
N PRO A 44 15.60 11.07 -3.66
CA PRO A 44 16.52 10.12 -4.30
C PRO A 44 17.07 10.68 -5.61
N THR A 45 18.38 10.56 -5.80
CA THR A 45 19.10 11.09 -6.98
C THR A 45 19.09 10.13 -8.18
N GLY A 46 18.71 8.86 -7.95
CA GLY A 46 18.65 7.80 -8.95
C GLY A 46 17.27 7.15 -9.09
N PRO A 47 17.18 6.06 -9.87
CA PRO A 47 15.96 5.27 -9.97
C PRO A 47 15.55 4.74 -8.60
N VAL A 48 14.24 4.84 -8.31
CA VAL A 48 13.63 4.32 -7.07
C VAL A 48 13.19 2.88 -7.32
N ASN A 49 13.23 2.08 -6.27
CA ASN A 49 12.51 0.80 -6.17
C ASN A 49 12.04 0.59 -4.72
N VAL A 50 11.21 -0.41 -4.51
CA VAL A 50 10.65 -0.70 -3.20
C VAL A 50 11.70 -1.06 -2.15
N GLN A 51 12.80 -1.73 -2.52
CA GLN A 51 13.87 -2.11 -1.58
C GLN A 51 14.61 -0.87 -1.05
N LEU A 52 14.97 0.06 -1.94
CA LEU A 52 15.61 1.31 -1.55
C LEU A 52 14.69 2.15 -0.64
N LEU A 53 13.40 2.20 -0.96
CA LEU A 53 12.42 2.89 -0.12
C LEU A 53 12.26 2.21 1.24
N ALA A 54 12.19 0.87 1.29
CA ALA A 54 12.12 0.12 2.54
C ALA A 54 13.36 0.39 3.42
N HIS A 55 14.57 0.35 2.85
CA HIS A 55 15.80 0.70 3.57
C HIS A 55 15.78 2.13 4.09
N TYR A 56 15.36 3.09 3.26
CA TYR A 56 15.24 4.48 3.69
C TYR A 56 14.28 4.63 4.88
N LEU A 57 13.07 4.11 4.77
CA LEU A 57 12.07 4.20 5.84
C LEU A 57 12.53 3.51 7.12
N THR A 58 13.12 2.31 7.00
CA THR A 58 13.68 1.57 8.14
C THR A 58 14.72 2.41 8.87
N ASN A 59 15.64 3.01 8.15
CA ASN A 59 16.71 3.82 8.74
C ASN A 59 16.20 5.14 9.32
N PHE A 60 15.34 5.84 8.61
CA PHE A 60 14.80 7.13 9.02
C PHE A 60 13.96 7.03 10.28
N TYR A 61 13.02 6.09 10.30
CA TYR A 61 12.12 5.86 11.43
C TYR A 61 12.71 4.97 12.51
N LYS A 62 13.91 4.43 12.32
CA LYS A 62 14.54 3.46 13.23
C LYS A 62 13.59 2.29 13.51
N ILE A 63 12.98 1.73 12.45
CA ILE A 63 12.09 0.59 12.57
C ILE A 63 12.90 -0.63 13.04
N THR A 64 12.35 -1.41 13.96
CA THR A 64 12.99 -2.59 14.55
C THR A 64 12.15 -3.85 14.33
N ALA A 65 12.69 -5.01 14.64
CA ALA A 65 11.97 -6.28 14.59
C ALA A 65 10.77 -6.35 15.56
N ASP A 66 10.76 -5.49 16.59
CA ASP A 66 9.66 -5.42 17.57
C ASP A 66 8.49 -4.57 17.11
N ASP A 67 8.65 -3.81 16.02
CA ASP A 67 7.59 -2.99 15.44
C ASP A 67 6.69 -3.81 14.51
N VAL A 68 5.51 -3.26 14.21
CA VAL A 68 4.57 -3.80 13.23
C VAL A 68 4.42 -2.81 12.08
N VAL A 69 4.38 -3.30 10.85
CA VAL A 69 4.14 -2.49 9.67
C VAL A 69 2.86 -2.98 8.98
N ILE A 70 1.84 -2.15 8.95
CA ILE A 70 0.57 -2.40 8.28
C ILE A 70 0.54 -1.57 7.00
N GLY A 71 0.40 -2.21 5.86
CA GLY A 71 0.37 -1.52 4.58
C GLY A 71 -0.85 -1.88 3.74
N HIS A 72 -1.44 -0.85 3.13
CA HIS A 72 -2.51 -1.01 2.15
C HIS A 72 -1.93 -0.96 0.73
N SER A 73 -2.35 -1.88 -0.13
CA SER A 73 -1.96 -1.88 -1.55
C SER A 73 -0.43 -1.77 -1.74
N MET A 74 0.07 -0.73 -2.40
CA MET A 74 1.51 -0.43 -2.51
C MET A 74 2.20 -0.36 -1.13
N GLY A 75 1.51 0.15 -0.11
CA GLY A 75 2.04 0.20 1.25
C GLY A 75 2.33 -1.18 1.83
N GLY A 76 1.52 -2.19 1.51
CA GLY A 76 1.79 -3.58 1.89
C GLY A 76 3.00 -4.17 1.16
N TRP A 77 3.21 -3.81 -0.12
CA TRP A 77 4.43 -4.13 -0.85
C TRP A 77 5.68 -3.52 -0.19
N ILE A 78 5.58 -2.29 0.31
CA ILE A 78 6.66 -1.66 1.10
C ILE A 78 6.84 -2.38 2.45
N ALA A 79 5.75 -2.71 3.15
CA ALA A 79 5.77 -3.37 4.46
C ALA A 79 6.50 -4.72 4.42
N ILE A 80 6.23 -5.56 3.40
CA ILE A 80 6.90 -6.86 3.28
C ILE A 80 8.39 -6.71 2.96
N HIS A 81 8.79 -5.67 2.25
CA HIS A 81 10.20 -5.36 2.03
C HIS A 81 10.88 -4.83 3.30
N ILE A 82 10.18 -4.07 4.15
CA ILE A 82 10.70 -3.71 5.49
C ILE A 82 10.88 -4.97 6.34
N LYS A 83 9.93 -5.90 6.34
CA LYS A 83 10.11 -7.20 6.99
C LYS A 83 11.35 -7.94 6.48
N GLN A 84 11.59 -7.95 5.18
CA GLN A 84 12.79 -8.59 4.61
C GLN A 84 14.10 -7.94 5.07
N VAL A 85 14.09 -6.64 5.35
CA VAL A 85 15.27 -5.90 5.83
C VAL A 85 15.59 -6.19 7.30
N ILE A 86 14.57 -6.19 8.17
CA ILE A 86 14.78 -6.19 9.63
C ILE A 86 13.93 -7.16 10.44
N GLY A 87 13.03 -7.94 9.80
CA GLY A 87 12.19 -8.90 10.49
C GLY A 87 10.99 -8.33 11.24
N ALA A 88 10.62 -7.05 11.05
CA ALA A 88 9.38 -6.49 11.59
C ALA A 88 8.16 -7.27 11.12
N LEU A 89 7.08 -7.33 11.93
CA LEU A 89 5.83 -7.95 11.48
C LEU A 89 5.22 -7.15 10.34
N ALA A 90 4.81 -7.84 9.27
CA ALA A 90 4.17 -7.24 8.11
C ALA A 90 2.72 -7.72 7.96
N VAL A 91 1.78 -6.76 7.99
CA VAL A 91 0.35 -6.97 7.72
C VAL A 91 0.02 -6.33 6.37
N LEU A 92 -0.49 -7.14 5.45
CA LEU A 92 -0.82 -6.73 4.08
C LEU A 92 -2.35 -6.64 3.91
N LEU A 93 -2.84 -5.45 3.58
CA LEU A 93 -4.25 -5.17 3.29
C LEU A 93 -4.42 -4.94 1.79
N ALA A 94 -5.22 -5.75 1.10
CA ALA A 94 -5.44 -5.65 -0.36
C ALA A 94 -4.13 -5.45 -1.15
N SER A 95 -3.09 -6.25 -0.82
CA SER A 95 -1.74 -6.06 -1.31
C SER A 95 -1.15 -7.35 -1.88
N PHE A 96 0.09 -7.31 -2.33
CA PHE A 96 0.77 -8.36 -3.08
C PHE A 96 2.21 -8.58 -2.60
N THR A 97 2.76 -9.75 -2.89
CA THR A 97 4.16 -10.15 -2.74
C THR A 97 4.82 -10.42 -4.10
N ASN A 98 4.02 -10.35 -5.16
CA ASN A 98 4.44 -10.54 -6.53
C ASN A 98 3.83 -9.43 -7.40
N GLN A 99 4.65 -8.63 -8.05
CA GLN A 99 4.24 -7.51 -8.92
C GLN A 99 3.30 -7.93 -10.06
N LYS A 100 3.31 -9.21 -10.48
CA LYS A 100 2.38 -9.73 -11.49
C LYS A 100 0.92 -9.74 -11.03
N LYS A 101 0.66 -9.59 -9.73
CA LYS A 101 -0.70 -9.47 -9.18
C LYS A 101 -1.28 -8.05 -9.32
N ILE A 102 -0.50 -7.06 -9.70
CA ILE A 102 -0.99 -5.71 -9.96
C ILE A 102 -1.73 -5.71 -11.29
N LEU A 103 -3.04 -5.42 -11.26
CA LEU A 103 -3.91 -5.38 -12.42
C LEU A 103 -3.82 -4.00 -13.11
N PHE A 104 -2.65 -3.68 -13.63
CA PHE A 104 -2.39 -2.41 -14.31
C PHE A 104 -2.24 -2.66 -15.83
N PRO A 105 -2.63 -1.71 -16.69
CA PRO A 105 -2.58 -1.91 -18.15
C PRO A 105 -1.20 -2.27 -18.70
N THR A 106 -0.12 -1.85 -18.05
CA THR A 106 1.26 -2.21 -18.39
C THR A 106 2.18 -2.00 -17.19
N ASP A 107 3.19 -2.84 -17.05
CA ASP A 107 4.28 -2.73 -16.08
C ASP A 107 5.57 -2.15 -16.71
N ASN A 108 5.54 -1.83 -17.99
CA ASN A 108 6.68 -1.30 -18.70
C ASN A 108 6.98 0.15 -18.31
N LEU A 109 8.02 0.34 -17.49
CA LEU A 109 8.41 1.65 -16.98
C LEU A 109 8.71 2.68 -18.09
N THR A 110 9.21 2.25 -19.26
CA THR A 110 9.45 3.19 -20.36
C THR A 110 8.14 3.75 -20.90
N ILE A 111 7.14 2.88 -21.13
CA ILE A 111 5.81 3.30 -21.57
C ILE A 111 5.16 4.19 -20.53
N LEU A 112 5.16 3.76 -19.25
CA LEU A 112 4.58 4.54 -18.15
C LEU A 112 5.22 5.92 -18.02
N ARG A 113 6.54 6.02 -18.20
CA ARG A 113 7.26 7.30 -18.17
C ARG A 113 6.86 8.24 -19.32
N ILE A 114 6.68 7.68 -20.53
CA ILE A 114 6.22 8.47 -21.69
C ILE A 114 4.79 8.99 -21.44
N LEU A 115 3.88 8.12 -21.00
CA LEU A 115 2.50 8.49 -20.70
C LEU A 115 2.40 9.54 -19.59
N LEU A 116 3.21 9.42 -18.54
CA LEU A 116 3.25 10.40 -17.46
C LEU A 116 3.82 11.76 -17.94
N ARG A 117 4.91 11.73 -18.73
CA ARG A 117 5.50 12.95 -19.29
C ARG A 117 4.58 13.68 -20.25
N SER A 118 3.80 12.96 -21.05
CA SER A 118 2.80 13.55 -21.94
C SER A 118 1.62 14.20 -21.20
N GLY A 119 1.43 13.87 -19.90
CA GLY A 119 0.31 14.35 -19.10
C GLY A 119 -0.98 13.55 -19.29
N VAL A 120 -0.99 12.54 -20.15
CA VAL A 120 -2.18 11.71 -20.41
C VAL A 120 -2.69 11.03 -19.15
N THR A 121 -1.78 10.50 -18.30
CA THR A 121 -2.14 9.84 -17.04
C THR A 121 -2.85 10.73 -16.03
N GLN A 122 -2.67 12.04 -16.13
CA GLN A 122 -3.32 13.05 -15.29
C GLN A 122 -4.30 13.91 -16.07
N SER A 123 -4.84 13.38 -17.18
CA SER A 123 -5.82 14.08 -18.01
C SER A 123 -7.26 13.78 -17.57
N ARG A 124 -8.14 14.80 -17.65
CA ARG A 124 -9.57 14.63 -17.34
C ARG A 124 -10.25 13.53 -18.15
N PRO A 125 -10.03 13.39 -19.48
CA PRO A 125 -10.68 12.34 -20.26
C PRO A 125 -10.33 10.93 -19.77
N LEU A 126 -9.04 10.65 -19.49
CA LEU A 126 -8.61 9.36 -19.01
C LEU A 126 -9.13 9.06 -17.61
N ASN A 127 -9.09 10.04 -16.71
CA ASN A 127 -9.60 9.89 -15.35
C ASN A 127 -11.12 9.64 -15.33
N ASN A 128 -11.89 10.36 -16.16
CA ASN A 128 -13.32 10.12 -16.31
C ASN A 128 -13.60 8.72 -16.87
N TYR A 129 -12.76 8.23 -17.76
CA TYR A 129 -12.87 6.86 -18.25
C TYR A 129 -12.67 5.85 -17.12
N PHE A 130 -11.61 5.95 -16.31
CA PHE A 130 -11.38 5.06 -15.18
C PHE A 130 -12.51 5.10 -14.14
N LYS A 131 -12.99 6.28 -13.79
CA LYS A 131 -14.14 6.45 -12.88
C LYS A 131 -15.38 5.73 -13.38
N LYS A 132 -15.67 5.85 -14.68
CA LYS A 132 -16.84 5.21 -15.32
C LYS A 132 -16.70 3.68 -15.35
N GLN A 133 -15.49 3.16 -15.51
CA GLN A 133 -15.24 1.72 -15.58
C GLN A 133 -15.15 1.05 -14.21
N TYR A 134 -15.06 1.82 -13.12
CA TYR A 134 -14.95 1.24 -11.79
C TYR A 134 -16.24 0.51 -11.39
N PRO A 135 -16.17 -0.82 -11.09
CA PRO A 135 -17.35 -1.65 -11.04
C PRO A 135 -18.11 -1.58 -9.70
N PHE A 136 -17.43 -1.24 -8.59
CA PHE A 136 -18.00 -1.37 -7.25
C PHE A 136 -18.72 -0.10 -6.81
N ALA A 137 -20.02 -0.25 -6.49
CA ALA A 137 -20.85 0.89 -6.09
C ALA A 137 -20.48 1.43 -4.70
N GLU A 138 -20.13 0.53 -3.76
CA GLU A 138 -19.83 0.86 -2.38
C GLU A 138 -18.63 1.79 -2.25
N SER A 139 -17.55 1.51 -2.97
CA SER A 139 -16.28 2.23 -2.90
C SER A 139 -16.06 3.25 -4.02
N ARG A 140 -17.04 3.41 -4.92
CA ARG A 140 -16.93 4.29 -6.10
C ARG A 140 -16.61 5.73 -5.76
N GLU A 141 -17.22 6.25 -4.70
CA GLU A 141 -16.97 7.63 -4.32
C GLU A 141 -15.53 7.83 -3.82
N LEU A 142 -15.04 6.92 -2.96
CA LEU A 142 -13.65 6.93 -2.51
C LEU A 142 -12.69 6.79 -3.68
N TYR A 143 -12.93 5.84 -4.59
CA TYR A 143 -12.12 5.67 -5.80
C TYR A 143 -12.08 6.95 -6.64
N ASN A 144 -13.24 7.60 -6.85
CA ASN A 144 -13.32 8.85 -7.59
C ASN A 144 -12.51 9.97 -6.93
N GLN A 145 -12.57 10.08 -5.59
CA GLN A 145 -11.79 11.07 -4.83
C GLN A 145 -10.28 10.82 -4.98
N LEU A 146 -9.83 9.57 -4.94
CA LEU A 146 -8.43 9.21 -5.15
C LEU A 146 -7.96 9.55 -6.58
N ILE A 147 -8.76 9.24 -7.60
CA ILE A 147 -8.47 9.61 -8.99
C ILE A 147 -8.39 11.13 -9.15
N ASP A 148 -9.30 11.90 -8.54
CA ASP A 148 -9.23 13.38 -8.55
C ASP A 148 -8.01 13.91 -7.78
N GLY A 149 -7.67 13.27 -6.67
CA GLY A 149 -6.47 13.56 -5.90
C GLY A 149 -5.19 13.38 -6.74
N SER A 150 -5.11 12.30 -7.50
CA SER A 150 -3.95 11.99 -8.35
C SER A 150 -3.63 13.08 -9.38
N MET A 151 -4.65 13.81 -9.85
CA MET A 151 -4.46 14.92 -10.79
C MET A 151 -3.70 16.11 -10.19
N ARG A 152 -3.73 16.26 -8.86
CA ARG A 152 -3.05 17.32 -8.13
C ARG A 152 -1.64 16.96 -7.69
N MET A 153 -1.30 15.67 -7.75
CA MET A 153 0.03 15.20 -7.40
C MET A 153 1.08 15.65 -8.41
N THR A 154 2.29 15.93 -7.94
CA THR A 154 3.40 16.23 -8.84
C THR A 154 3.74 15.00 -9.69
N ARG A 155 4.12 15.21 -10.96
CA ARG A 155 4.54 14.11 -11.85
C ARG A 155 5.75 13.36 -11.27
N ARG A 156 6.62 14.05 -10.53
CA ARG A 156 7.76 13.45 -9.85
C ARG A 156 7.28 12.42 -8.83
N TYR A 157 6.34 12.78 -7.97
CA TYR A 157 5.79 11.89 -6.94
C TYR A 157 5.06 10.69 -7.55
N VAL A 158 4.21 10.92 -8.55
CA VAL A 158 3.53 9.82 -9.28
C VAL A 158 4.56 8.88 -9.92
N TRP A 159 5.64 9.41 -10.49
CA TRP A 159 6.70 8.59 -11.07
C TRP A 159 7.44 7.75 -10.01
N GLN A 160 7.73 8.32 -8.86
CA GLN A 160 8.37 7.60 -7.75
C GLN A 160 7.50 6.44 -7.23
N GLN A 161 6.19 6.64 -7.12
CA GLN A 161 5.25 5.57 -6.79
C GLN A 161 5.22 4.47 -7.87
N ILE A 162 5.17 4.84 -9.16
CA ILE A 162 5.21 3.90 -10.28
C ILE A 162 6.51 3.07 -10.25
N GLN A 163 7.65 3.69 -9.97
CA GLN A 163 8.92 2.98 -9.81
C GLN A 163 8.89 2.03 -8.61
N THR A 164 8.30 2.43 -7.50
CA THR A 164 8.11 1.56 -6.31
C THR A 164 7.28 0.32 -6.64
N LEU A 165 6.26 0.46 -7.48
CA LEU A 165 5.38 -0.64 -7.90
C LEU A 165 6.06 -1.57 -8.92
N PHE A 166 6.75 -1.03 -9.93
CA PHE A 166 7.11 -1.79 -11.13
C PHE A 166 8.62 -1.93 -11.39
N ALA A 167 9.48 -1.24 -10.64
CA ALA A 167 10.92 -1.48 -10.78
C ALA A 167 11.26 -2.90 -10.33
N LYS A 168 12.03 -3.61 -11.16
CA LYS A 168 12.44 -4.99 -10.87
C LYS A 168 13.28 -5.05 -9.59
N VAL A 169 12.94 -5.99 -8.74
CA VAL A 169 13.66 -6.31 -7.49
C VAL A 169 13.82 -7.82 -7.37
N PRO A 170 14.82 -8.32 -6.62
CA PRO A 170 14.92 -9.73 -6.29
C PRO A 170 13.66 -10.27 -5.62
N PRO A 171 13.35 -11.56 -5.78
CA PRO A 171 12.23 -12.19 -5.12
C PRO A 171 12.31 -12.05 -3.59
N LEU A 172 11.13 -11.95 -2.96
CA LEU A 172 11.03 -12.02 -1.50
C LEU A 172 11.41 -13.41 -0.98
N THR A 173 12.11 -13.44 0.16
CA THR A 173 12.45 -14.66 0.89
C THR A 173 11.63 -14.81 2.18
N VAL A 174 10.77 -13.84 2.47
CA VAL A 174 9.91 -13.80 3.66
C VAL A 174 8.44 -13.79 3.25
N GLN A 175 7.58 -14.25 4.16
CA GLN A 175 6.13 -14.21 4.00
C GLN A 175 5.51 -13.17 4.95
N PRO A 176 4.36 -12.57 4.61
CA PRO A 176 3.64 -11.70 5.53
C PRO A 176 3.15 -12.49 6.75
N ASP A 177 3.03 -11.83 7.90
CA ASP A 177 2.47 -12.44 9.11
C ASP A 177 0.95 -12.49 9.06
N LEU A 178 0.35 -11.54 8.35
CA LEU A 178 -1.08 -11.53 8.09
C LEU A 178 -1.33 -10.90 6.72
N ARG A 179 -2.24 -11.50 5.97
CA ARG A 179 -2.76 -10.96 4.72
C ARG A 179 -4.27 -10.95 4.76
N ILE A 180 -4.86 -9.81 4.40
CA ILE A 180 -6.31 -9.63 4.30
C ILE A 180 -6.63 -9.16 2.90
N HIS A 181 -7.56 -9.83 2.20
CA HIS A 181 -7.83 -9.56 0.80
C HIS A 181 -9.30 -9.87 0.45
N ALA A 182 -9.88 -9.10 -0.46
CA ALA A 182 -11.19 -9.36 -1.04
C ALA A 182 -11.03 -10.00 -2.42
N ARG A 183 -11.68 -11.15 -2.68
CA ARG A 183 -11.56 -11.83 -4.00
C ARG A 183 -11.96 -10.96 -5.20
N PRO A 184 -13.00 -10.11 -5.11
CA PRO A 184 -13.38 -9.28 -6.24
C PRO A 184 -12.47 -8.09 -6.51
N ASP A 185 -11.37 -7.92 -5.76
CA ASP A 185 -10.42 -6.81 -5.95
C ASP A 185 -9.99 -6.70 -7.42
N ASN A 186 -10.26 -5.54 -8.04
CA ASN A 186 -9.98 -5.26 -9.45
C ASN A 186 -8.71 -4.43 -9.67
N ILE A 187 -7.94 -4.18 -8.60
CA ILE A 187 -6.67 -3.43 -8.61
C ILE A 187 -5.51 -4.37 -8.32
N VAL A 188 -5.69 -5.29 -7.37
CA VAL A 188 -4.73 -6.32 -7.03
C VAL A 188 -5.39 -7.69 -7.13
N GLY A 189 -4.84 -8.57 -7.97
CA GLY A 189 -5.35 -9.94 -8.14
C GLY A 189 -5.19 -10.78 -6.88
N VAL A 190 -6.03 -11.79 -6.77
CA VAL A 190 -6.06 -12.71 -5.62
C VAL A 190 -4.66 -13.30 -5.34
N PRO A 191 -4.18 -13.23 -4.10
CA PRO A 191 -2.91 -13.82 -3.69
C PRO A 191 -2.85 -15.33 -3.95
N ASP A 192 -1.66 -15.85 -4.21
CA ASP A 192 -1.43 -17.30 -4.31
C ASP A 192 -1.23 -17.92 -2.90
N GLU A 193 -0.78 -17.10 -1.95
CA GLU A 193 -0.52 -17.51 -0.57
C GLU A 193 -1.79 -17.38 0.29
N PRO A 194 -1.84 -18.05 1.46
CA PRO A 194 -2.98 -17.97 2.37
C PRO A 194 -3.30 -16.54 2.79
N PHE A 195 -4.58 -16.22 2.86
CA PHE A 195 -5.07 -14.91 3.30
C PHE A 195 -6.41 -15.03 4.02
N VAL A 196 -6.71 -14.06 4.86
CA VAL A 196 -8.04 -13.88 5.45
C VAL A 196 -8.91 -13.19 4.40
N GLU A 197 -9.96 -13.88 3.97
CA GLU A 197 -10.92 -13.35 3.02
C GLU A 197 -11.91 -12.39 3.70
N VAL A 198 -12.11 -11.24 3.10
CA VAL A 198 -13.13 -10.26 3.53
C VAL A 198 -14.02 -9.90 2.35
N PRO A 199 -15.27 -9.48 2.59
CA PRO A 199 -16.13 -8.96 1.53
C PRO A 199 -15.64 -7.61 1.01
N GLY A 200 -16.27 -7.16 -0.08
CA GLY A 200 -15.97 -5.87 -0.71
C GLY A 200 -14.94 -5.99 -1.82
N ASP A 201 -14.09 -5.00 -1.94
CA ASP A 201 -13.10 -4.84 -3.00
C ASP A 201 -11.75 -4.36 -2.45
N HIS A 202 -10.95 -3.68 -3.26
CA HIS A 202 -9.66 -3.12 -2.88
C HIS A 202 -9.71 -2.24 -1.61
N PHE A 203 -10.83 -1.59 -1.35
CA PHE A 203 -11.03 -0.67 -0.23
C PHE A 203 -11.78 -1.29 0.96
N SER A 204 -11.76 -2.61 1.11
CA SER A 204 -12.39 -3.31 2.24
C SER A 204 -11.97 -2.79 3.61
N LEU A 205 -10.73 -2.29 3.75
CA LEU A 205 -10.25 -1.68 4.99
C LEU A 205 -11.02 -0.41 5.39
N PHE A 206 -11.77 0.19 4.47
CA PHE A 206 -12.53 1.42 4.68
C PHE A 206 -14.04 1.17 4.87
N PHE A 207 -14.55 0.08 4.30
CA PHE A 207 -15.99 -0.25 4.29
C PHE A 207 -16.33 -1.46 5.18
N HIS A 208 -15.43 -2.43 5.33
CA HIS A 208 -15.64 -3.65 6.11
C HIS A 208 -14.72 -3.70 7.35
N LEU A 209 -14.73 -2.61 8.10
CA LEU A 209 -13.76 -2.28 9.16
C LEU A 209 -13.58 -3.38 10.20
N GLU A 210 -14.68 -3.92 10.78
CA GLU A 210 -14.58 -4.94 11.83
C GLU A 210 -14.00 -6.25 11.30
N LEU A 211 -14.32 -6.64 10.07
CA LEU A 211 -13.79 -7.85 9.46
C LEU A 211 -12.31 -7.73 9.15
N VAL A 212 -11.82 -6.51 8.86
CA VAL A 212 -10.40 -6.22 8.68
C VAL A 212 -9.68 -6.08 10.02
N ALA A 213 -10.30 -5.41 11.00
CA ALA A 213 -9.68 -5.16 12.29
C ALA A 213 -9.54 -6.43 13.16
N ALA A 214 -10.51 -7.36 13.10
CA ALA A 214 -10.53 -8.54 13.96
C ALA A 214 -9.27 -9.42 13.81
N PRO A 215 -8.82 -9.83 12.61
CA PRO A 215 -7.60 -10.63 12.47
C PRO A 215 -6.34 -9.82 12.84
N ILE A 216 -6.32 -8.49 12.65
CA ILE A 216 -5.20 -7.66 13.08
C ILE A 216 -5.13 -7.64 14.62
N ARG A 217 -6.27 -7.46 15.30
CA ARG A 217 -6.33 -7.51 16.77
C ARG A 217 -5.85 -8.86 17.32
N ALA A 218 -6.24 -9.97 16.68
CA ALA A 218 -5.79 -11.30 17.08
C ALA A 218 -4.27 -11.41 17.00
N LEU A 219 -3.66 -11.04 15.86
CA LEU A 219 -2.21 -11.04 15.67
C LEU A 219 -1.48 -10.15 16.70
N LEU A 220 -1.99 -8.96 16.99
CA LEU A 220 -1.38 -8.03 17.94
C LEU A 220 -1.47 -8.56 19.38
N ASN A 221 -2.59 -9.21 19.77
CA ASN A 221 -2.78 -9.75 21.11
C ASN A 221 -1.92 -11.00 21.36
N ASP A 222 -1.67 -11.82 20.35
CA ASP A 222 -0.82 -13.01 20.50
C ASP A 222 0.62 -12.64 20.83
N ARG A 223 1.11 -11.48 20.37
CA ARG A 223 2.44 -10.94 20.76
C ARG A 223 2.52 -10.49 22.22
N VAL A 224 1.41 -10.21 22.87
CA VAL A 224 1.42 -9.80 24.29
C VAL A 224 1.61 -10.99 25.23
N ARG A 225 1.41 -12.23 24.73
CA ARG A 225 1.45 -13.47 25.52
C ARG A 225 2.80 -14.20 25.46
N VAL A 226 3.74 -13.73 24.66
CA VAL A 226 5.10 -14.25 24.54
C VAL A 226 6.09 -13.29 25.22
#